data_e45f4bc0ea135e4e24491f0bf9c1f195
#
_entry.id   e45f4bc0ea135e4e24491f0bf9c1f195
#
_cell.length_a   1.000
_cell.length_b   1.000
_cell.length_c   1.000
_cell.angle_alpha   90.00
_cell.angle_beta   90.00
_cell.angle_gamma   90.00
#
_symmetry.space_group_name_H-M   'P 1'
#
loop_
_entity.id
_entity.type
_entity.pdbx_description
1 polymer ?
#
loop_
_entity_poly.entity_id
_entity_poly.type
_entity_poly.pdbx_seq_one_letter_code
_entity_poly.pdbx_strand_id
1 'polypeptide(L)'
;MRPRDLLELCGLALLWGSAYLFIRAAVPEFGPVPLIALRLGISAAVLAPLLAARGGLRALRGGARPLLVQGVFLSALPFVLLAWASLSMSAGLTAVLNATAPLFAAIVAHLWLAERIGRWRALGLAIGFAGVVVLMWGKVSFGEGGAGWPLVAMLVASALWGVGGHWTRATMAGLSPVAISVGTLAVSATVLAPFAVATWPATPPSPRAWLEVAFLGVASSGFGFLLYYRLVRTIGAVRATSVTFLNPPVAMVAGALYLGEPIGLQTVAGAAVVLAGTGLALGLVGPRR
;
A
#
# COMPACT_ATOMS: atom_id res chain seq x y z
N MET A 1 -23.02 -7.94 -7.01
CA MET A 1 -22.21 -6.91 -7.71
C MET A 1 -22.66 -6.87 -9.16
N ARG A 2 -22.75 -5.70 -9.77
CA ARG A 2 -22.99 -5.57 -11.21
C ARG A 2 -21.73 -6.01 -11.96
N PRO A 3 -21.82 -6.57 -13.19
CA PRO A 3 -20.65 -6.96 -13.98
C PRO A 3 -19.60 -5.82 -14.11
N ARG A 4 -20.07 -4.59 -14.26
CA ARG A 4 -19.23 -3.39 -14.33
C ARG A 4 -18.40 -3.18 -13.05
N ASP A 5 -19.01 -3.34 -11.86
CA ASP A 5 -18.30 -3.17 -10.58
C ASP A 5 -17.21 -4.23 -10.42
N LEU A 6 -17.45 -5.45 -10.92
CA LEU A 6 -16.45 -6.52 -10.90
C LEU A 6 -15.29 -6.20 -11.84
N LEU A 7 -15.55 -5.74 -13.05
CA LEU A 7 -14.50 -5.31 -13.99
C LEU A 7 -13.66 -4.17 -13.42
N GLU A 8 -14.31 -3.19 -12.79
CA GLU A 8 -13.62 -2.08 -12.13
C GLU A 8 -12.76 -2.55 -10.94
N LEU A 9 -13.23 -3.51 -10.17
CA LEU A 9 -12.46 -4.11 -9.07
C LEU A 9 -11.24 -4.88 -9.59
N CYS A 10 -11.41 -5.67 -10.66
CA CYS A 10 -10.30 -6.36 -11.31
C CYS A 10 -9.30 -5.36 -11.92
N GLY A 11 -9.78 -4.30 -12.57
CA GLY A 11 -8.93 -3.23 -13.10
C GLY A 11 -8.12 -2.54 -11.99
N LEU A 12 -8.75 -2.25 -10.86
CA LEU A 12 -8.07 -1.69 -9.70
C LEU A 12 -7.02 -2.65 -9.12
N ALA A 13 -7.34 -3.95 -9.07
CA ALA A 13 -6.38 -4.98 -8.62
C ALA A 13 -5.16 -5.05 -9.55
N LEU A 14 -5.35 -4.94 -10.86
CA LEU A 14 -4.25 -4.88 -11.83
C LEU A 14 -3.41 -3.61 -11.62
N LEU A 15 -4.02 -2.44 -11.44
CA LEU A 15 -3.31 -1.18 -11.20
C LEU A 15 -2.52 -1.19 -9.88
N TRP A 16 -3.11 -1.68 -8.81
CA TRP A 16 -2.45 -1.68 -7.50
C TRP A 16 -1.51 -2.87 -7.31
N GLY A 17 -1.86 -4.03 -7.84
CA GLY A 17 -1.01 -5.22 -7.78
C GLY A 17 0.27 -5.04 -8.61
N SER A 18 0.18 -4.48 -9.82
CA SER A 18 1.35 -4.18 -10.65
C SER A 18 2.21 -3.04 -10.12
N ALA A 19 1.70 -2.20 -9.20
CA ALA A 19 2.51 -1.17 -8.57
C ALA A 19 3.73 -1.73 -7.83
N TYR A 20 3.63 -2.92 -7.22
CA TYR A 20 4.76 -3.58 -6.55
C TYR A 20 5.86 -3.96 -7.56
N LEU A 21 5.45 -4.44 -8.74
CA LEU A 21 6.36 -4.70 -9.85
C LEU A 21 7.13 -3.44 -10.25
N PHE A 22 6.41 -2.35 -10.56
CA PHE A 22 7.04 -1.13 -11.05
C PHE A 22 7.86 -0.40 -9.99
N ILE A 23 7.51 -0.51 -8.69
CA ILE A 23 8.40 -0.06 -7.62
C ILE A 23 9.70 -0.89 -7.63
N ARG A 24 9.58 -2.23 -7.69
CA ARG A 24 10.73 -3.14 -7.72
C ARG A 24 11.63 -2.89 -8.93
N ALA A 25 11.05 -2.60 -10.09
CA ALA A 25 11.79 -2.32 -11.32
C ALA A 25 12.50 -0.96 -11.29
N ALA A 26 11.84 0.11 -10.83
CA ALA A 26 12.36 1.47 -10.87
C ALA A 26 13.29 1.83 -9.69
N VAL A 27 13.12 1.17 -8.52
CA VAL A 27 13.86 1.55 -7.31
C VAL A 27 15.39 1.41 -7.41
N PRO A 28 15.97 0.45 -8.17
CA PRO A 28 17.42 0.38 -8.33
C PRO A 28 18.02 1.60 -9.05
N GLU A 29 17.25 2.23 -9.94
CA GLU A 29 17.74 3.38 -10.71
C GLU A 29 17.50 4.72 -10.01
N PHE A 30 16.35 4.90 -9.35
CA PHE A 30 16.01 6.15 -8.67
C PHE A 30 16.46 6.21 -7.21
N GLY A 31 16.59 5.05 -6.56
CA GLY A 31 16.60 4.97 -5.11
C GLY A 31 15.19 5.13 -4.48
N PRO A 32 15.02 4.69 -3.21
CA PRO A 32 13.70 4.67 -2.57
C PRO A 32 13.04 6.03 -2.41
N VAL A 33 13.81 7.06 -1.99
CA VAL A 33 13.25 8.37 -1.66
C VAL A 33 12.85 9.16 -2.91
N PRO A 34 13.73 9.32 -3.93
CA PRO A 34 13.35 10.00 -5.18
C PRO A 34 12.18 9.32 -5.90
N LEU A 35 12.19 7.99 -5.98
CA LEU A 35 11.10 7.22 -6.59
C LEU A 35 9.75 7.56 -5.96
N ILE A 36 9.68 7.52 -4.63
CA ILE A 36 8.42 7.75 -3.91
C ILE A 36 8.02 9.23 -3.95
N ALA A 37 8.98 10.15 -3.85
CA ALA A 37 8.70 11.59 -3.99
C ALA A 37 8.06 11.91 -5.34
N LEU A 38 8.64 11.39 -6.45
CA LEU A 38 8.09 11.53 -7.79
C LEU A 38 6.71 10.89 -7.92
N ARG A 39 6.56 9.63 -7.48
CA ARG A 39 5.28 8.92 -7.52
C ARG A 39 4.17 9.72 -6.84
N LEU A 40 4.40 10.19 -5.60
CA LEU A 40 3.39 10.90 -4.81
C LEU A 40 3.15 12.32 -5.37
N GLY A 41 4.19 12.99 -5.88
CA GLY A 41 4.08 14.28 -6.53
C GLY A 41 3.26 14.24 -7.82
N ILE A 42 3.56 13.30 -8.72
CA ILE A 42 2.78 13.06 -9.94
C ILE A 42 1.32 12.74 -9.58
N SER A 43 1.11 11.88 -8.59
CA SER A 43 -0.25 11.51 -8.14
C SER A 43 -1.03 12.72 -7.62
N ALA A 44 -0.38 13.58 -6.81
CA ALA A 44 -0.97 14.81 -6.32
C ALA A 44 -1.34 15.75 -7.47
N ALA A 45 -0.46 15.91 -8.47
CA ALA A 45 -0.68 16.73 -9.64
C ALA A 45 -1.86 16.21 -10.50
N VAL A 46 -1.93 14.90 -10.73
CA VAL A 46 -3.04 14.27 -11.49
C VAL A 46 -4.39 14.46 -10.79
N LEU A 47 -4.42 14.43 -9.46
CA LEU A 47 -5.65 14.59 -8.69
C LEU A 47 -5.97 16.08 -8.36
N ALA A 48 -5.02 16.99 -8.52
CA ALA A 48 -5.18 18.42 -8.23
C ALA A 48 -6.37 19.08 -8.95
N PRO A 49 -6.65 18.81 -10.25
CA PRO A 49 -7.83 19.36 -10.93
C PRO A 49 -9.14 18.94 -10.26
N LEU A 50 -9.23 17.72 -9.78
CA LEU A 50 -10.40 17.22 -9.07
C LEU A 50 -10.59 17.94 -7.72
N LEU A 51 -9.50 18.23 -7.02
CA LEU A 51 -9.55 19.05 -5.80
C LEU A 51 -9.98 20.48 -6.13
N ALA A 52 -9.43 21.08 -7.19
CA ALA A 52 -9.78 22.43 -7.64
C ALA A 52 -11.28 22.56 -7.92
N ALA A 53 -11.86 21.59 -8.62
CA ALA A 53 -13.30 21.51 -8.89
C ALA A 53 -14.19 21.34 -7.63
N ARG A 54 -13.60 20.96 -6.50
CA ARG A 54 -14.31 20.70 -5.23
C ARG A 54 -13.96 21.69 -4.12
N GLY A 55 -13.59 22.91 -4.45
CA GLY A 55 -13.28 23.99 -3.51
C GLY A 55 -11.79 24.27 -3.34
N GLY A 56 -10.92 23.56 -4.09
CA GLY A 56 -9.48 23.82 -4.10
C GLY A 56 -8.83 23.73 -2.71
N LEU A 57 -7.88 24.62 -2.43
CA LEU A 57 -7.18 24.66 -1.14
C LEU A 57 -8.11 24.92 0.06
N ARG A 58 -9.29 25.53 -0.16
CA ARG A 58 -10.28 25.75 0.90
C ARG A 58 -10.82 24.42 1.44
N ALA A 59 -10.89 23.38 0.60
CA ALA A 59 -11.32 22.04 1.02
C ALA A 59 -10.33 21.34 1.98
N LEU A 60 -9.10 21.87 2.12
CA LEU A 60 -8.07 21.38 3.06
C LEU A 60 -8.07 22.14 4.40
N ARG A 61 -8.88 23.22 4.53
CA ARG A 61 -8.91 24.03 5.74
C ARG A 61 -9.40 23.20 6.94
N GLY A 62 -8.75 23.38 8.07
CA GLY A 62 -9.00 22.62 9.30
C GLY A 62 -8.35 21.24 9.35
N GLY A 63 -7.77 20.75 8.23
CA GLY A 63 -7.11 19.44 8.16
C GLY A 63 -5.58 19.48 8.13
N ALA A 64 -4.94 20.63 8.25
CA ALA A 64 -3.48 20.77 8.03
C ALA A 64 -2.65 19.84 8.93
N ARG A 65 -2.88 19.86 10.24
CA ARG A 65 -2.14 19.01 11.19
C ARG A 65 -2.43 17.49 10.98
N PRO A 66 -3.70 17.05 10.89
CA PRO A 66 -4.01 15.67 10.55
C PRO A 66 -3.40 15.22 9.21
N LEU A 67 -3.45 16.07 8.17
CA LEU A 67 -2.86 15.78 6.86
C LEU A 67 -1.34 15.69 6.92
N LEU A 68 -0.68 16.51 7.75
CA LEU A 68 0.77 16.44 7.95
C LEU A 68 1.16 15.08 8.55
N VAL A 69 0.49 14.65 9.62
CA VAL A 69 0.74 13.34 10.24
C VAL A 69 0.47 12.20 9.25
N GLN A 70 -0.66 12.26 8.54
CA GLN A 70 -1.02 11.27 7.52
C GLN A 70 0.01 11.23 6.39
N GLY A 71 0.42 12.40 5.88
CA GLY A 71 1.37 12.52 4.77
C GLY A 71 2.76 12.02 5.13
N VAL A 72 3.27 12.38 6.29
CA VAL A 72 4.64 12.02 6.73
C VAL A 72 4.69 10.56 7.20
N PHE A 73 3.93 10.23 8.23
CA PHE A 73 4.09 8.96 8.95
C PHE A 73 3.25 7.82 8.40
N LEU A 74 2.11 8.12 7.76
CA LEU A 74 1.15 7.10 7.34
C LEU A 74 1.04 7.00 5.80
N SER A 75 1.90 7.77 5.08
CA SER A 75 2.03 7.70 3.62
C SER A 75 3.49 7.71 3.17
N ALA A 76 4.23 8.82 3.34
CA ALA A 76 5.61 8.94 2.84
C ALA A 76 6.52 7.85 3.43
N LEU A 77 6.57 7.73 4.75
CA LEU A 77 7.44 6.77 5.44
C LEU A 77 7.14 5.32 5.03
N PRO A 78 5.89 4.79 5.09
CA PRO A 78 5.65 3.40 4.70
C PRO A 78 5.91 3.14 3.22
N PHE A 79 5.67 4.09 2.30
CA PHE A 79 6.03 3.90 0.91
C PHE A 79 7.55 3.89 0.68
N VAL A 80 8.33 4.71 1.40
CA VAL A 80 9.80 4.68 1.34
C VAL A 80 10.32 3.35 1.90
N LEU A 81 9.78 2.87 3.02
CA LEU A 81 10.14 1.56 3.59
C LEU A 81 9.84 0.41 2.62
N LEU A 82 8.67 0.45 1.95
CA LEU A 82 8.29 -0.50 0.92
C LEU A 82 9.27 -0.45 -0.26
N ALA A 83 9.58 0.74 -0.78
CA ALA A 83 10.51 0.90 -1.87
C ALA A 83 11.92 0.42 -1.50
N TRP A 84 12.37 0.72 -0.28
CA TRP A 84 13.64 0.23 0.23
C TRP A 84 13.67 -1.29 0.36
N ALA A 85 12.64 -1.91 0.90
CA ALA A 85 12.52 -3.36 0.99
C ALA A 85 12.51 -4.02 -0.41
N SER A 86 11.92 -3.34 -1.40
CA SER A 86 11.86 -3.80 -2.78
C SER A 86 13.23 -3.85 -3.46
N LEU A 87 14.30 -3.26 -2.90
CA LEU A 87 15.66 -3.44 -3.40
C LEU A 87 16.17 -4.89 -3.28
N SER A 88 15.67 -5.64 -2.30
CA SER A 88 16.11 -7.01 -2.00
C SER A 88 14.97 -8.04 -1.98
N MET A 89 13.71 -7.60 -2.02
CA MET A 89 12.53 -8.48 -2.03
C MET A 89 11.83 -8.45 -3.39
N SER A 90 11.26 -9.60 -3.78
CA SER A 90 10.43 -9.69 -4.99
C SER A 90 9.13 -8.88 -4.85
N ALA A 91 8.55 -8.48 -5.99
CA ALA A 91 7.28 -7.77 -6.04
C ALA A 91 6.15 -8.55 -5.33
N GLY A 92 6.08 -9.86 -5.59
CA GLY A 92 5.11 -10.73 -4.95
C GLY A 92 5.28 -10.82 -3.43
N LEU A 93 6.52 -10.98 -2.95
CA LEU A 93 6.82 -11.05 -1.52
C LEU A 93 6.43 -9.75 -0.80
N THR A 94 6.79 -8.62 -1.38
CA THR A 94 6.46 -7.28 -0.85
C THR A 94 4.93 -7.08 -0.78
N ALA A 95 4.20 -7.50 -1.82
CA ALA A 95 2.74 -7.42 -1.85
C ALA A 95 2.07 -8.31 -0.79
N VAL A 96 2.58 -9.54 -0.57
CA VAL A 96 2.06 -10.45 0.47
C VAL A 96 2.30 -9.88 1.86
N LEU A 97 3.49 -9.33 2.13
CA LEU A 97 3.79 -8.69 3.41
C LEU A 97 2.89 -7.47 3.64
N ASN A 98 2.63 -6.69 2.60
CA ASN A 98 1.68 -5.57 2.69
C ASN A 98 0.24 -6.02 2.98
N ALA A 99 -0.16 -7.21 2.55
CA ALA A 99 -1.48 -7.78 2.87
C ALA A 99 -1.67 -8.10 4.37
N THR A 100 -0.64 -7.93 5.21
CA THR A 100 -0.75 -7.96 6.68
C THR A 100 -1.27 -6.66 7.28
N ALA A 101 -1.33 -5.55 6.55
CA ALA A 101 -1.79 -4.26 7.07
C ALA A 101 -3.18 -4.33 7.78
N PRO A 102 -4.18 -5.07 7.30
CA PRO A 102 -5.43 -5.26 8.03
C PRO A 102 -5.28 -6.01 9.35
N LEU A 103 -4.27 -6.89 9.50
CA LEU A 103 -3.97 -7.55 10.77
C LEU A 103 -3.51 -6.52 11.80
N PHE A 104 -2.60 -5.63 11.42
CA PHE A 104 -2.18 -4.51 12.26
C PHE A 104 -3.34 -3.56 12.55
N ALA A 105 -4.21 -3.27 11.58
CA ALA A 105 -5.40 -2.47 11.80
C ALA A 105 -6.32 -3.06 12.87
N ALA A 106 -6.48 -4.38 12.92
CA ALA A 106 -7.25 -5.06 13.95
C ALA A 106 -6.60 -4.96 15.35
N ILE A 107 -5.28 -5.03 15.43
CA ILE A 107 -4.51 -4.83 16.66
C ILE A 107 -4.66 -3.37 17.14
N VAL A 108 -4.50 -2.39 16.25
CA VAL A 108 -4.66 -0.96 16.54
C VAL A 108 -6.08 -0.65 17.03
N ALA A 109 -7.11 -1.24 16.41
CA ALA A 109 -8.49 -1.09 16.86
C ALA A 109 -8.69 -1.61 18.30
N HIS A 110 -8.05 -2.72 18.63
CA HIS A 110 -8.08 -3.25 20.00
C HIS A 110 -7.39 -2.33 21.00
N LEU A 111 -6.17 -1.90 20.69
CA LEU A 111 -5.33 -1.10 21.60
C LEU A 111 -5.81 0.35 21.73
N TRP A 112 -6.27 0.96 20.64
CA TRP A 112 -6.64 2.38 20.60
C TRP A 112 -8.13 2.63 20.83
N LEU A 113 -8.99 1.76 20.27
CA LEU A 113 -10.44 1.92 20.35
C LEU A 113 -11.09 0.99 21.37
N ALA A 114 -10.29 0.22 22.14
CA ALA A 114 -10.75 -0.79 23.10
C ALA A 114 -11.74 -1.81 22.49
N GLU A 115 -11.70 -2.01 21.17
CA GLU A 115 -12.51 -3.04 20.51
C GLU A 115 -12.06 -4.43 20.98
N ARG A 116 -13.00 -5.28 21.42
CA ARG A 116 -12.68 -6.65 21.82
C ARG A 116 -12.33 -7.50 20.61
N ILE A 117 -11.17 -8.17 20.66
CA ILE A 117 -10.78 -9.17 19.67
C ILE A 117 -11.55 -10.46 19.98
N GLY A 118 -12.59 -10.75 19.20
CA GLY A 118 -13.30 -12.03 19.29
C GLY A 118 -12.41 -13.21 18.84
N ARG A 119 -12.76 -14.43 19.28
CA ARG A 119 -11.98 -15.66 19.01
C ARG A 119 -11.59 -15.88 17.54
N TRP A 120 -12.49 -15.60 16.62
CA TRP A 120 -12.25 -15.75 15.18
C TRP A 120 -11.27 -14.71 14.65
N ARG A 121 -11.36 -13.47 15.12
CA ARG A 121 -10.39 -12.41 14.78
C ARG A 121 -9.01 -12.74 15.35
N ALA A 122 -8.93 -13.25 16.59
CA ALA A 122 -7.68 -13.69 17.21
C ALA A 122 -7.05 -14.86 16.43
N LEU A 123 -7.86 -15.85 16.04
CA LEU A 123 -7.40 -16.95 15.21
C LEU A 123 -6.89 -16.48 13.85
N GLY A 124 -7.62 -15.54 13.19
CA GLY A 124 -7.20 -14.92 11.94
C GLY A 124 -5.86 -14.19 12.05
N LEU A 125 -5.64 -13.44 13.14
CA LEU A 125 -4.35 -12.80 13.44
C LEU A 125 -3.24 -13.85 13.58
N ALA A 126 -3.45 -14.89 14.37
CA ALA A 126 -2.46 -15.95 14.57
C ALA A 126 -2.10 -16.66 13.26
N ILE A 127 -3.09 -17.02 12.44
CA ILE A 127 -2.89 -17.65 11.12
C ILE A 127 -2.16 -16.68 10.18
N GLY A 128 -2.55 -15.42 10.13
CA GLY A 128 -1.93 -14.42 9.24
C GLY A 128 -0.45 -14.21 9.56
N PHE A 129 -0.08 -14.05 10.83
CA PHE A 129 1.33 -13.95 11.22
C PHE A 129 2.10 -15.26 11.08
N ALA A 130 1.48 -16.41 11.31
CA ALA A 130 2.09 -17.71 10.98
C ALA A 130 2.41 -17.82 9.48
N GLY A 131 1.54 -17.29 8.62
CA GLY A 131 1.80 -17.19 7.18
C GLY A 131 3.03 -16.36 6.85
N VAL A 132 3.30 -15.26 7.57
CA VAL A 132 4.53 -14.47 7.42
C VAL A 132 5.77 -15.31 7.82
N VAL A 133 5.67 -16.07 8.90
CA VAL A 133 6.75 -16.98 9.31
C VAL A 133 7.03 -18.02 8.23
N VAL A 134 5.98 -18.68 7.70
CA VAL A 134 6.12 -19.65 6.58
C VAL A 134 6.77 -18.99 5.37
N LEU A 135 6.30 -17.80 5.00
CA LEU A 135 6.77 -17.03 3.83
C LEU A 135 8.27 -16.73 3.91
N MET A 136 8.74 -16.40 5.12
CA MET A 136 10.09 -15.95 5.40
C MET A 136 11.01 -17.05 5.95
N TRP A 137 10.51 -18.27 6.11
CA TRP A 137 11.28 -19.38 6.65
C TRP A 137 12.56 -19.62 5.86
N GLY A 138 13.69 -19.64 6.56
CA GLY A 138 15.00 -19.82 5.94
C GLY A 138 15.56 -18.62 5.15
N LYS A 139 14.78 -17.51 5.04
CA LYS A 139 15.20 -16.30 4.30
C LYS A 139 15.64 -15.16 5.22
N VAL A 140 15.31 -15.23 6.51
CA VAL A 140 15.62 -14.16 7.47
C VAL A 140 17.09 -14.23 7.84
N SER A 141 17.83 -13.22 7.44
CA SER A 141 19.20 -12.95 7.87
C SER A 141 19.34 -11.43 8.05
N PHE A 142 20.01 -11.02 9.12
CA PHE A 142 20.29 -9.61 9.43
C PHE A 142 21.70 -9.18 9.01
N GLY A 143 22.46 -10.07 8.34
CA GLY A 143 23.73 -9.75 7.70
C GLY A 143 23.55 -9.04 6.36
N GLU A 144 24.68 -8.72 5.71
CA GLU A 144 24.70 -8.10 4.38
C GLU A 144 23.92 -8.93 3.36
N GLY A 145 23.04 -8.29 2.61
CA GLY A 145 22.19 -8.94 1.61
C GLY A 145 21.02 -9.78 2.17
N GLY A 146 20.87 -9.86 3.49
CA GLY A 146 19.81 -10.64 4.14
C GLY A 146 18.44 -9.95 4.09
N ALA A 147 17.37 -10.76 4.15
CA ALA A 147 16.00 -10.27 4.08
C ALA A 147 15.41 -9.84 5.44
N GLY A 148 16.17 -9.88 6.53
CA GLY A 148 15.68 -9.57 7.88
C GLY A 148 15.25 -8.11 8.03
N TRP A 149 16.13 -7.17 7.70
CA TRP A 149 15.80 -5.75 7.76
C TRP A 149 14.70 -5.33 6.76
N PRO A 150 14.70 -5.78 5.50
CA PRO A 150 13.58 -5.57 4.57
C PRO A 150 12.25 -6.10 5.10
N LEU A 151 12.24 -7.28 5.75
CA LEU A 151 11.04 -7.81 6.42
C LEU A 151 10.55 -6.86 7.52
N VAL A 152 11.44 -6.41 8.41
CA VAL A 152 11.09 -5.45 9.48
C VAL A 152 10.50 -4.18 8.87
N ALA A 153 11.14 -3.61 7.84
CA ALA A 153 10.65 -2.42 7.15
C ALA A 153 9.24 -2.61 6.59
N MET A 154 8.97 -3.76 5.95
CA MET A 154 7.64 -4.08 5.43
C MET A 154 6.59 -4.25 6.52
N LEU A 155 6.93 -4.90 7.64
CA LEU A 155 6.00 -5.03 8.77
C LEU A 155 5.72 -3.68 9.43
N VAL A 156 6.73 -2.83 9.57
CA VAL A 156 6.56 -1.45 10.06
C VAL A 156 5.67 -0.65 9.09
N ALA A 157 5.91 -0.72 7.78
CA ALA A 157 5.07 -0.07 6.79
C ALA A 157 3.62 -0.54 6.88
N SER A 158 3.39 -1.85 7.00
CA SER A 158 2.06 -2.44 7.15
C SER A 158 1.37 -1.99 8.44
N ALA A 159 2.11 -1.90 9.55
CA ALA A 159 1.59 -1.38 10.81
C ALA A 159 1.18 0.09 10.70
N LEU A 160 2.01 0.93 10.07
CA LEU A 160 1.69 2.33 9.82
C LEU A 160 0.44 2.50 8.96
N TRP A 161 0.25 1.69 7.92
CA TRP A 161 -1.01 1.69 7.15
C TRP A 161 -2.19 1.20 7.97
N GLY A 162 -1.99 0.23 8.86
CA GLY A 162 -3.00 -0.20 9.83
C GLY A 162 -3.48 0.94 10.74
N VAL A 163 -2.55 1.78 11.23
CA VAL A 163 -2.86 3.00 11.97
C VAL A 163 -3.57 4.03 11.09
N GLY A 164 -3.13 4.19 9.83
CA GLY A 164 -3.59 5.25 8.93
C GLY A 164 -5.10 5.29 8.71
N GLY A 165 -5.74 4.14 8.59
CA GLY A 165 -7.19 4.05 8.44
C GLY A 165 -7.95 4.56 9.67
N HIS A 166 -7.48 4.23 10.87
CA HIS A 166 -8.07 4.69 12.13
C HIS A 166 -7.81 6.17 12.37
N TRP A 167 -6.58 6.63 12.10
CA TRP A 167 -6.20 8.03 12.15
C TRP A 167 -7.09 8.90 11.26
N THR A 168 -7.23 8.51 9.98
CA THR A 168 -8.07 9.22 9.00
C THR A 168 -9.51 9.35 9.51
N ARG A 169 -10.09 8.26 10.02
CA ARG A 169 -11.45 8.25 10.55
C ARG A 169 -11.60 9.14 11.76
N ALA A 170 -10.63 9.12 12.68
CA ALA A 170 -10.70 9.87 13.94
C ALA A 170 -10.48 11.38 13.74
N THR A 171 -9.66 11.79 12.78
CA THR A 171 -9.16 13.17 12.71
C THR A 171 -9.56 13.93 11.46
N MET A 172 -10.05 13.25 10.40
CA MET A 172 -10.35 13.85 9.10
C MET A 172 -11.79 13.60 8.61
N ALA A 173 -12.72 13.25 9.51
CA ALA A 173 -14.12 12.97 9.16
C ALA A 173 -14.82 14.14 8.45
N GLY A 174 -14.38 15.40 8.68
CA GLY A 174 -14.91 16.60 8.02
C GLY A 174 -14.33 16.88 6.63
N LEU A 175 -13.32 16.14 6.20
CA LEU A 175 -12.70 16.32 4.88
C LEU A 175 -13.30 15.35 3.86
N SER A 176 -13.43 15.80 2.61
CA SER A 176 -13.79 14.91 1.52
C SER A 176 -12.67 13.90 1.23
N PRO A 177 -12.98 12.69 0.75
CA PRO A 177 -11.96 11.69 0.38
C PRO A 177 -10.92 12.23 -0.62
N VAL A 178 -11.35 13.08 -1.55
CA VAL A 178 -10.44 13.73 -2.52
C VAL A 178 -9.50 14.69 -1.82
N ALA A 179 -10.01 15.50 -0.86
CA ALA A 179 -9.18 16.42 -0.08
C ALA A 179 -8.15 15.66 0.75
N ILE A 180 -8.56 14.56 1.41
CA ILE A 180 -7.65 13.71 2.18
C ILE A 180 -6.56 13.15 1.27
N SER A 181 -6.91 12.60 0.11
CA SER A 181 -5.92 11.99 -0.80
C SER A 181 -4.96 13.02 -1.38
N VAL A 182 -5.48 14.09 -1.98
CA VAL A 182 -4.61 15.12 -2.58
C VAL A 182 -3.75 15.79 -1.50
N GLY A 183 -4.34 16.13 -0.35
CA GLY A 183 -3.62 16.72 0.76
C GLY A 183 -2.50 15.81 1.29
N THR A 184 -2.81 14.54 1.51
CA THR A 184 -1.83 13.53 1.95
C THR A 184 -0.69 13.38 0.94
N LEU A 185 -1.00 13.20 -0.34
CA LEU A 185 -0.02 13.02 -1.41
C LEU A 185 0.87 14.26 -1.59
N ALA A 186 0.27 15.46 -1.56
CA ALA A 186 1.01 16.73 -1.66
C ALA A 186 1.95 16.93 -0.47
N VAL A 187 1.48 16.70 0.75
CA VAL A 187 2.33 16.76 1.96
C VAL A 187 3.47 15.76 1.86
N SER A 188 3.18 14.51 1.49
CA SER A 188 4.20 13.47 1.33
C SER A 188 5.28 13.87 0.32
N ALA A 189 4.86 14.32 -0.86
CA ALA A 189 5.79 14.76 -1.91
C ALA A 189 6.64 15.96 -1.48
N THR A 190 6.02 16.96 -0.82
CA THR A 190 6.71 18.16 -0.34
C THR A 190 7.75 17.83 0.72
N VAL A 191 7.39 16.95 1.68
CA VAL A 191 8.32 16.55 2.74
C VAL A 191 9.46 15.70 2.19
N LEU A 192 9.20 14.83 1.23
CA LEU A 192 10.23 14.01 0.60
C LEU A 192 11.11 14.79 -0.38
N ALA A 193 10.65 15.92 -0.94
CA ALA A 193 11.37 16.64 -1.97
C ALA A 193 12.82 17.01 -1.59
N PRO A 194 13.13 17.62 -0.42
CA PRO A 194 14.52 17.93 -0.05
C PRO A 194 15.40 16.68 0.05
N PHE A 195 14.87 15.59 0.60
CA PHE A 195 15.59 14.32 0.70
C PHE A 195 15.77 13.67 -0.68
N ALA A 196 14.78 13.78 -1.57
CA ALA A 196 14.86 13.28 -2.94
C ALA A 196 15.95 14.03 -3.74
N VAL A 197 16.06 15.35 -3.56
CA VAL A 197 17.15 16.14 -4.17
C VAL A 197 18.50 15.72 -3.61
N ALA A 198 18.62 15.56 -2.29
CA ALA A 198 19.87 15.17 -1.62
C ALA A 198 20.34 13.75 -1.97
N THR A 199 19.40 12.86 -2.30
CA THR A 199 19.68 11.45 -2.65
C THR A 199 19.42 11.14 -4.12
N TRP A 200 19.37 12.17 -4.97
CA TRP A 200 19.17 12.00 -6.39
C TRP A 200 20.28 11.16 -7.03
N PRO A 201 19.95 10.18 -7.88
CA PRO A 201 20.96 9.30 -8.46
C PRO A 201 21.96 10.09 -9.32
N ALA A 202 23.25 9.75 -9.17
CA ALA A 202 24.32 10.38 -9.96
C ALA A 202 24.24 9.98 -11.45
N THR A 203 23.78 8.75 -11.72
CA THR A 203 23.51 8.27 -13.09
C THR A 203 22.07 8.58 -13.45
N PRO A 204 21.80 9.25 -14.59
CA PRO A 204 20.43 9.52 -15.02
C PRO A 204 19.63 8.22 -15.17
N PRO A 205 18.41 8.13 -14.59
CA PRO A 205 17.56 6.97 -14.77
C PRO A 205 17.16 6.75 -16.24
N SER A 206 16.98 5.52 -16.62
CA SER A 206 16.62 5.13 -17.99
C SER A 206 15.22 5.63 -18.38
N PRO A 207 14.93 5.80 -19.69
CA PRO A 207 13.57 6.12 -20.15
C PRO A 207 12.53 5.12 -19.68
N ARG A 208 12.91 3.84 -19.53
CA ARG A 208 12.04 2.80 -18.98
C ARG A 208 11.67 3.07 -17.53
N ALA A 209 12.64 3.40 -16.69
CA ALA A 209 12.39 3.74 -15.28
C ALA A 209 11.48 4.97 -15.13
N TRP A 210 11.60 5.97 -16.01
CA TRP A 210 10.68 7.11 -16.06
C TRP A 210 9.25 6.72 -16.43
N LEU A 211 9.05 5.77 -17.37
CA LEU A 211 7.73 5.24 -17.69
C LEU A 211 7.12 4.48 -16.52
N GLU A 212 7.94 3.72 -15.79
CA GLU A 212 7.51 2.99 -14.58
C GLU A 212 7.05 3.96 -13.47
N VAL A 213 7.79 5.05 -13.24
CA VAL A 213 7.40 6.12 -12.30
C VAL A 213 6.13 6.83 -12.76
N ALA A 214 6.01 7.15 -14.05
CA ALA A 214 4.80 7.75 -14.61
C ALA A 214 3.59 6.84 -14.41
N PHE A 215 3.73 5.53 -14.66
CA PHE A 215 2.67 4.56 -14.38
C PHE A 215 2.27 4.58 -12.89
N LEU A 216 3.26 4.54 -11.99
CA LEU A 216 3.01 4.58 -10.55
C LEU A 216 2.25 5.83 -10.11
N GLY A 217 2.64 6.98 -10.63
CA GLY A 217 2.04 8.27 -10.29
C GLY A 217 0.66 8.48 -10.93
N VAL A 218 0.56 8.26 -12.25
CA VAL A 218 -0.65 8.54 -13.02
C VAL A 218 -1.67 7.42 -12.89
N ALA A 219 -1.28 6.20 -13.30
CA ALA A 219 -2.22 5.10 -13.41
C ALA A 219 -2.53 4.47 -12.04
N SER A 220 -1.49 4.04 -11.31
CA SER A 220 -1.68 3.29 -10.06
C SER A 220 -2.25 4.18 -8.95
N SER A 221 -1.67 5.33 -8.67
CA SER A 221 -2.13 6.19 -7.59
C SER A 221 -3.17 7.21 -8.05
N GLY A 222 -2.99 7.88 -9.21
CA GLY A 222 -3.95 8.84 -9.72
C GLY A 222 -5.30 8.19 -10.07
N PHE A 223 -5.36 7.44 -11.16
CA PHE A 223 -6.60 6.76 -11.59
C PHE A 223 -7.05 5.67 -10.63
N GLY A 224 -6.11 4.95 -9.99
CA GLY A 224 -6.43 3.93 -9.00
C GLY A 224 -7.27 4.47 -7.85
N PHE A 225 -6.93 5.62 -7.28
CA PHE A 225 -7.75 6.23 -6.23
C PHE A 225 -9.11 6.70 -6.73
N LEU A 226 -9.23 7.24 -7.95
CA LEU A 226 -10.53 7.62 -8.52
C LEU A 226 -11.44 6.41 -8.65
N LEU A 227 -10.89 5.30 -9.15
CA LEU A 227 -11.61 4.05 -9.32
C LEU A 227 -12.00 3.45 -7.96
N TYR A 228 -11.09 3.47 -6.99
CA TYR A 228 -11.36 3.02 -5.63
C TYR A 228 -12.49 3.81 -4.96
N TYR A 229 -12.48 5.14 -5.03
CA TYR A 229 -13.55 5.97 -4.45
C TYR A 229 -14.90 5.74 -5.12
N ARG A 230 -14.89 5.50 -6.43
CA ARG A 230 -16.12 5.12 -7.13
C ARG A 230 -16.63 3.80 -6.62
N LEU A 231 -15.78 2.77 -6.50
CA LEU A 231 -16.16 1.46 -5.95
C LEU A 231 -16.67 1.57 -4.51
N VAL A 232 -16.01 2.35 -3.65
CA VAL A 232 -16.50 2.61 -2.29
C VAL A 232 -17.92 3.16 -2.29
N ARG A 233 -18.25 4.05 -3.23
CA ARG A 233 -19.61 4.64 -3.37
C ARG A 233 -20.64 3.66 -3.93
N THR A 234 -20.25 2.75 -4.82
CA THR A 234 -21.16 1.86 -5.54
C THR A 234 -21.39 0.52 -4.84
N ILE A 235 -20.33 -0.08 -4.27
CA ILE A 235 -20.38 -1.40 -3.64
C ILE A 235 -20.04 -1.40 -2.16
N GLY A 236 -19.70 -0.23 -1.59
CA GLY A 236 -19.32 -0.05 -0.19
C GLY A 236 -17.83 -0.31 0.10
N ALA A 237 -17.34 0.28 1.19
CA ALA A 237 -15.92 0.25 1.55
C ALA A 237 -15.39 -1.18 1.75
N VAL A 238 -16.12 -2.05 2.44
CA VAL A 238 -15.69 -3.44 2.73
C VAL A 238 -15.47 -4.24 1.45
N ARG A 239 -16.35 -4.10 0.44
CA ARG A 239 -16.17 -4.78 -0.84
C ARG A 239 -15.08 -4.14 -1.69
N ALA A 240 -14.96 -2.81 -1.68
CA ALA A 240 -13.91 -2.12 -2.42
C ALA A 240 -12.52 -2.46 -1.87
N THR A 241 -12.35 -2.56 -0.55
CA THR A 241 -11.07 -2.95 0.07
C THR A 241 -10.67 -4.40 -0.18
N SER A 242 -11.62 -5.27 -0.62
CA SER A 242 -11.25 -6.65 -1.00
C SER A 242 -10.25 -6.72 -2.15
N VAL A 243 -10.05 -5.63 -2.90
CA VAL A 243 -8.99 -5.52 -3.91
C VAL A 243 -7.60 -5.86 -3.32
N THR A 244 -7.34 -5.57 -2.05
CA THR A 244 -6.05 -5.85 -1.41
C THR A 244 -5.71 -7.33 -1.37
N PHE A 245 -6.71 -8.23 -1.42
CA PHE A 245 -6.49 -9.67 -1.54
C PHE A 245 -6.07 -10.12 -2.93
N LEU A 246 -6.39 -9.30 -3.95
CA LEU A 246 -6.01 -9.56 -5.34
C LEU A 246 -4.61 -9.01 -5.68
N ASN A 247 -4.10 -8.06 -4.90
CA ASN A 247 -2.79 -7.45 -5.15
C ASN A 247 -1.64 -8.47 -5.15
N PRO A 248 -1.50 -9.39 -4.14
CA PRO A 248 -0.41 -10.35 -4.12
C PRO A 248 -0.39 -11.29 -5.33
N PRO A 249 -1.47 -11.96 -5.74
CA PRO A 249 -1.48 -12.75 -6.97
C PRO A 249 -1.07 -11.96 -8.20
N VAL A 250 -1.58 -10.74 -8.37
CA VAL A 250 -1.23 -9.87 -9.50
C VAL A 250 0.25 -9.51 -9.45
N ALA A 251 0.77 -9.11 -8.28
CA ALA A 251 2.19 -8.75 -8.10
C ALA A 251 3.12 -9.93 -8.40
N MET A 252 2.76 -11.14 -7.95
CA MET A 252 3.54 -12.37 -8.20
C MET A 252 3.59 -12.69 -9.69
N VAL A 253 2.43 -12.70 -10.37
CA VAL A 253 2.36 -12.98 -11.81
C VAL A 253 3.09 -11.90 -12.61
N ALA A 254 2.86 -10.61 -12.28
CA ALA A 254 3.51 -9.50 -12.97
C ALA A 254 5.04 -9.53 -12.77
N GLY A 255 5.52 -9.81 -11.54
CA GLY A 255 6.96 -9.96 -11.24
C GLY A 255 7.59 -11.11 -11.99
N ALA A 256 6.90 -12.24 -12.10
CA ALA A 256 7.38 -13.40 -12.87
C ALA A 256 7.47 -13.09 -14.38
N LEU A 257 6.43 -12.45 -14.94
CA LEU A 257 6.38 -12.18 -16.39
C LEU A 257 7.33 -11.06 -16.84
N TYR A 258 7.52 -10.03 -16.01
CA TYR A 258 8.26 -8.82 -16.40
C TYR A 258 9.71 -8.80 -15.91
N LEU A 259 9.98 -9.35 -14.70
CA LEU A 259 11.30 -9.40 -14.08
C LEU A 259 11.90 -10.80 -14.02
N GLY A 260 11.17 -11.84 -14.44
CA GLY A 260 11.63 -13.23 -14.33
C GLY A 260 11.71 -13.72 -12.87
N GLU A 261 10.94 -13.11 -11.95
CA GLU A 261 10.98 -13.51 -10.53
C GLU A 261 10.41 -14.92 -10.35
N PRO A 262 11.09 -15.81 -9.62
CA PRO A 262 10.60 -17.17 -9.40
C PRO A 262 9.40 -17.18 -8.45
N ILE A 263 8.33 -17.89 -8.85
CA ILE A 263 7.19 -18.17 -8.00
C ILE A 263 7.43 -19.52 -7.29
N GLY A 264 8.07 -19.48 -6.14
CA GLY A 264 8.31 -20.69 -5.33
C GLY A 264 7.08 -21.17 -4.57
N LEU A 265 6.97 -22.47 -4.35
CA LEU A 265 5.87 -23.09 -3.57
C LEU A 265 5.72 -22.46 -2.19
N GLN A 266 6.83 -22.17 -1.51
CA GLN A 266 6.84 -21.50 -0.21
C GLN A 266 6.17 -20.12 -0.27
N THR A 267 6.40 -19.36 -1.34
CA THR A 267 5.80 -18.04 -1.52
C THR A 267 4.29 -18.15 -1.72
N VAL A 268 3.85 -19.11 -2.53
CA VAL A 268 2.41 -19.38 -2.75
C VAL A 268 1.74 -19.86 -1.48
N ALA A 269 2.33 -20.83 -0.77
CA ALA A 269 1.80 -21.35 0.47
C ALA A 269 1.71 -20.27 1.56
N GLY A 270 2.79 -19.52 1.78
CA GLY A 270 2.81 -18.41 2.74
C GLY A 270 1.79 -17.33 2.38
N ALA A 271 1.67 -16.95 1.10
CA ALA A 271 0.66 -16.01 0.63
C ALA A 271 -0.77 -16.50 0.93
N ALA A 272 -1.07 -17.77 0.62
CA ALA A 272 -2.38 -18.35 0.90
C ALA A 272 -2.72 -18.31 2.41
N VAL A 273 -1.76 -18.63 3.27
CA VAL A 273 -1.95 -18.58 4.74
C VAL A 273 -2.14 -17.14 5.23
N VAL A 274 -1.33 -16.17 4.76
CA VAL A 274 -1.49 -14.74 5.10
C VAL A 274 -2.88 -14.24 4.69
N LEU A 275 -3.29 -14.52 3.45
CA LEU A 275 -4.59 -14.06 2.93
C LEU A 275 -5.76 -14.73 3.65
N ALA A 276 -5.69 -16.03 3.94
CA ALA A 276 -6.70 -16.74 4.72
C ALA A 276 -6.82 -16.16 6.15
N GLY A 277 -5.70 -15.95 6.83
CA GLY A 277 -5.66 -15.34 8.16
C GLY A 277 -6.22 -13.91 8.15
N THR A 278 -5.85 -13.10 7.18
CA THR A 278 -6.37 -11.74 7.01
C THR A 278 -7.87 -11.74 6.72
N GLY A 279 -8.35 -12.63 5.84
CA GLY A 279 -9.77 -12.78 5.53
C GLY A 279 -10.60 -13.17 6.77
N LEU A 280 -10.07 -14.07 7.59
CA LEU A 280 -10.71 -14.48 8.85
C LEU A 280 -10.68 -13.34 9.89
N ALA A 281 -9.57 -12.62 10.02
CA ALA A 281 -9.43 -11.47 10.92
C ALA A 281 -10.40 -10.33 10.58
N LEU A 282 -10.68 -10.12 9.30
CA LEU A 282 -11.66 -9.14 8.81
C LEU A 282 -13.12 -9.63 8.88
N GLY A 283 -13.35 -10.91 9.20
CA GLY A 283 -14.69 -11.51 9.22
C GLY A 283 -15.29 -11.71 7.82
N LEU A 284 -14.45 -11.79 6.78
CA LEU A 284 -14.87 -12.10 5.41
C LEU A 284 -15.13 -13.60 5.24
N VAL A 285 -14.48 -14.42 6.06
CA VAL A 285 -14.60 -15.87 6.12
C VAL A 285 -14.89 -16.25 7.57
N GLY A 286 -15.84 -17.14 7.80
CA GLY A 286 -16.21 -17.64 9.14
C GLY A 286 -17.70 -17.49 9.44
N PRO A 287 -18.17 -18.00 10.62
CA PRO A 287 -19.57 -17.91 11.01
C PRO A 287 -19.99 -16.44 11.14
N ARG A 288 -21.03 -16.05 10.41
CA ARG A 288 -21.67 -14.74 10.60
C ARG A 288 -22.29 -14.72 12.00
N ARG A 289 -21.98 -13.69 12.79
CA ARG A 289 -22.70 -13.38 14.03
C ARG A 289 -23.97 -12.60 13.71
#